data_c41bec171c603a5640318f72d978952a
#
_entry.id   c41bec171c603a5640318f72d978952a
#
_cell.length_a   1.000
_cell.length_b   1.000
_cell.length_c   1.000
_cell.angle_alpha   90.00
_cell.angle_beta   90.00
_cell.angle_gamma   90.00
#
_symmetry.space_group_name_H-M   'P 1'
#
loop_
_entity.id
_entity.type
_entity.pdbx_description
1 polymer ?
#
loop_
_entity_poly.entity_id
_entity_poly.type
_entity_poly.pdbx_seq_one_letter_code
_entity_poly.pdbx_strand_id
1 'polypeptide(L)' 'MKGSRILIVEDERITALDIKYRLEDSGYVVTGIASSGEDAIESAKETKPDLVLMDIMIEGDMDGAQA' A
#
# COMPACT_ATOMS: atom_id res chain seq x y z
N MET A 1 -3.73 8.08 -12.11
CA MET A 1 -3.88 7.64 -13.50
C MET A 1 -4.59 6.32 -13.54
N LYS A 2 -5.60 6.24 -14.36
CA LYS A 2 -6.33 4.99 -14.50
C LYS A 2 -5.45 3.91 -15.06
N GLY A 3 -5.59 2.71 -14.53
CA GLY A 3 -4.80 1.59 -15.00
C GLY A 3 -3.42 1.49 -14.38
N SER A 4 -3.02 2.47 -13.58
CA SER A 4 -1.74 2.37 -12.89
C SER A 4 -1.77 1.19 -11.93
N ARG A 5 -0.64 0.50 -11.84
CA ARG A 5 -0.52 -0.68 -11.01
C ARG A 5 0.08 -0.28 -9.68
N ILE A 6 -0.62 -0.64 -8.62
CA ILE A 6 -0.26 -0.17 -7.28
C ILE A 6 -0.10 -1.37 -6.36
N LEU A 7 1.00 -1.37 -5.63
CA LEU A 7 1.23 -2.35 -4.57
C LEU A 7 0.94 -1.67 -3.24
N ILE A 8 0.10 -2.29 -2.44
CA ILE A 8 -0.26 -1.75 -1.13
C ILE A 8 0.60 -2.42 -0.08
N VAL A 9 1.19 -1.63 0.81
CA VAL A 9 1.94 -2.15 1.94
C VAL A 9 1.23 -1.70 3.20
N GLU A 10 0.61 -2.66 3.89
CA GLU A 10 -0.18 -2.37 5.07
C GLU A 10 -0.28 -3.63 5.90
N ASP A 11 0.06 -3.55 7.18
CA ASP A 11 0.05 -4.74 8.03
C ASP A 11 -1.34 -5.06 8.57
N GLU A 12 -2.27 -4.15 8.47
CA GLU A 12 -3.64 -4.39 8.89
C GLU A 12 -4.49 -4.81 7.71
N ARG A 13 -4.96 -6.05 7.74
CA ARG A 13 -5.64 -6.61 6.58
C ARG A 13 -6.91 -5.84 6.22
N ILE A 14 -7.69 -5.46 7.22
CA ILE A 14 -8.94 -4.77 6.93
C ILE A 14 -8.69 -3.42 6.29
N THR A 15 -7.70 -2.70 6.81
CA THR A 15 -7.32 -1.42 6.23
C THR A 15 -6.80 -1.60 4.81
N ALA A 16 -5.99 -2.64 4.60
CA ALA A 16 -5.45 -2.91 3.27
C ALA A 16 -6.56 -3.19 2.27
N LEU A 17 -7.56 -3.95 2.68
CA LEU A 17 -8.67 -4.26 1.78
C LEU A 17 -9.49 -3.01 1.46
N ASP A 18 -9.68 -2.14 2.44
CA ASP A 18 -10.40 -0.91 2.21
C ASP A 18 -9.67 -0.05 1.19
N ILE A 19 -8.36 0.07 1.33
CA ILE A 19 -7.55 0.82 0.39
C ILE A 19 -7.64 0.19 -1.00
N LYS A 20 -7.57 -1.13 -1.06
CA LYS A 20 -7.65 -1.84 -2.33
C LYS A 20 -8.95 -1.52 -3.06
N TYR A 21 -10.07 -1.61 -2.35
CA TYR A 21 -11.35 -1.36 -2.98
C TYR A 21 -11.50 0.08 -3.44
N ARG A 22 -10.99 1.01 -2.66
CA ARG A 22 -11.05 2.42 -3.05
C ARG A 22 -10.21 2.69 -4.30
N LEU A 23 -9.04 2.08 -4.38
CA LEU A 23 -8.20 2.26 -5.54
C LEU A 23 -8.82 1.64 -6.78
N GLU A 24 -9.35 0.44 -6.63
CA GLU A 24 -9.98 -0.23 -7.77
C GLU A 24 -11.21 0.53 -8.23
N ASP A 25 -11.95 1.08 -7.29
CA ASP A 25 -13.11 1.88 -7.66
C ASP A 25 -12.72 3.13 -8.42
N SER A 26 -11.51 3.62 -8.20
CA SER A 26 -11.01 4.79 -8.92
C SER A 26 -10.33 4.45 -10.24
N GLY A 27 -10.28 3.17 -10.59
CA GLY A 27 -9.72 2.76 -11.86
C GLY A 27 -8.28 2.27 -11.83
N TYR A 28 -7.71 2.13 -10.64
CA TYR A 28 -6.35 1.62 -10.51
C TYR A 28 -6.35 0.12 -10.42
N VAL A 29 -5.20 -0.47 -10.68
CA VAL A 29 -5.01 -1.92 -10.57
C VAL A 29 -4.15 -2.20 -9.34
N VAL A 30 -4.68 -2.96 -8.41
CA VAL A 30 -3.92 -3.33 -7.22
C VAL A 30 -3.23 -4.65 -7.49
N THR A 31 -1.91 -4.64 -7.51
CA THR A 31 -1.14 -5.83 -7.86
C THR A 31 -1.00 -6.78 -6.68
N GLY A 32 -1.12 -6.27 -5.46
CA GLY A 32 -1.01 -7.12 -4.30
C GLY A 32 -1.03 -6.31 -3.04
N ILE A 33 -1.07 -7.02 -1.92
CA ILE A 33 -1.02 -6.42 -0.60
C ILE A 33 0.12 -7.08 0.15
N ALA A 34 1.08 -6.28 0.59
CA ALA A 34 2.20 -6.78 1.38
C ALA A 34 2.01 -6.32 2.82
N SER A 35 2.38 -7.17 3.75
CA SER A 35 2.20 -6.86 5.17
C SER A 35 3.49 -6.38 5.84
N SER A 36 4.58 -6.39 5.12
CA SER A 36 5.86 -5.96 5.67
C SER A 36 6.73 -5.40 4.56
N GLY A 37 7.83 -4.77 4.96
CA GLY A 37 8.75 -4.24 3.98
C GLY A 37 9.39 -5.34 3.14
N GLU A 38 9.68 -6.48 3.75
CA GLU A 38 10.27 -7.59 3.02
C GLU A 38 9.30 -8.14 1.99
N ASP A 39 8.06 -8.32 2.39
CA ASP A 39 7.03 -8.77 1.47
C ASP A 39 6.86 -7.77 0.34
N ALA A 40 6.95 -6.49 0.67
CA ALA A 40 6.79 -5.45 -0.33
C ALA A 40 7.88 -5.53 -1.39
N ILE A 41 9.11 -5.77 -0.96
CA ILE A 41 10.23 -5.86 -1.89
C ILE A 41 10.03 -7.05 -2.83
N GLU A 42 9.67 -8.19 -2.28
CA GLU A 42 9.45 -9.38 -3.09
C GLU A 42 8.29 -9.17 -4.06
N SER A 43 7.21 -8.63 -3.57
CA SER A 43 6.04 -8.42 -4.39
C SER A 43 6.32 -7.40 -5.49
N ALA A 44 7.08 -6.37 -5.17
CA ALA A 44 7.44 -5.37 -6.17
C ALA A 44 8.31 -5.98 -7.27
N LYS A 45 9.20 -6.88 -6.91
CA LYS A 45 10.03 -7.55 -7.91
C LYS A 45 9.21 -8.41 -8.83
N GLU A 46 8.20 -9.08 -8.28
CA GLU A 46 7.38 -9.99 -9.07
C GLU A 46 6.37 -9.26 -9.92
N THR A 47 5.72 -8.25 -9.37
CA THR A 47 4.61 -7.60 -10.05
C THR A 47 4.98 -6.30 -10.73
N LYS A 48 6.10 -5.71 -10.37
CA LYS A 48 6.60 -4.47 -10.96
C LYS A 48 5.53 -3.39 -11.02
N PRO A 49 5.07 -2.95 -9.85
CA PRO A 49 4.01 -1.94 -9.81
C PRO A 49 4.56 -0.58 -10.22
N ASP A 50 3.65 0.28 -10.67
CA ASP A 50 4.01 1.65 -10.99
C ASP A 50 4.21 2.49 -9.74
N LEU A 51 3.53 2.11 -8.65
CA LEU A 51 3.56 2.86 -7.42
C LEU A 51 3.42 1.91 -6.25
N VAL A 52 4.14 2.19 -5.18
CA VAL A 52 4.01 1.45 -3.94
C VAL A 52 3.37 2.39 -2.93
N LEU A 53 2.18 2.05 -2.48
CA LEU A 53 1.48 2.82 -1.47
C LEU A 53 1.77 2.22 -0.12
N MET A 54 2.51 2.94 0.71
CA MET A 54 2.92 2.45 2.00
C MET A 54 2.26 3.30 3.07
N ASP A 55 1.38 2.67 3.83
CA ASP A 55 0.69 3.35 4.92
C ASP A 55 1.30 2.88 6.22
N ILE A 56 2.24 3.65 6.71
CA ILE A 56 2.92 3.30 7.95
C ILE A 56 2.36 4.16 9.05
N MET A 57 1.72 3.52 10.00
CA MET A 57 1.31 4.21 11.19
C MET A 57 2.42 4.15 12.20
N ILE A 58 3.03 5.27 12.44
CA ILE A 58 4.11 5.33 13.41
C ILE A 58 3.52 5.92 14.68
N GLU A 59 3.25 5.04 15.61
CA GLU A 59 2.68 5.47 16.87
C GLU A 59 3.65 6.27 17.68
N GLY A 60 3.12 7.24 18.37
CA GLY A 60 3.94 8.04 19.25
C GLY A 60 4.76 9.04 18.52
N ASP A 61 4.59 9.05 17.30
CA ASP A 61 5.34 9.95 16.52
C ASP A 61 4.53 11.08 15.98
N MET A 62 3.70 10.95 16.12
CA MET A 62 3.13 11.79 15.76
C MET A 62 3.21 12.92 16.06
N ASP A 63 3.82 12.88 16.35
CA ASP A 63 3.96 13.75 16.69
C ASP A 63 4.56 14.47 16.34
N GLY A 64 4.90 14.05 16.08
CA GLY A 64 5.49 14.53 15.93
C GLY A 64 5.54 15.13 15.17
N ALA A 65 5.29 14.88 14.95
CA ALA A 65 5.23 15.42 14.58
C ALA A 65 4.79 16.17 14.60
N GLN A 66 4.54 15.99 15.06
CA GLN A 66 4.16 16.46 15.40
C GLN A 66 4.45 17.23 15.67
N ALA A 67 4.78 17.20 15.71
CA ALA A 67 5.05 17.74 16.07
C ALA A 67 5.04 18.26 15.96
#